data_cd405e411d1d7d6808891c51111f7c03
#
_entry.id   cd405e411d1d7d6808891c51111f7c03
#
_cell.length_a   1.000
_cell.length_b   1.000
_cell.length_c   1.000
_cell.angle_alpha   90.00
_cell.angle_beta   90.00
_cell.angle_gamma   90.00
#
_symmetry.space_group_name_H-M   'P 1'
#
loop_
_entity.id
_entity.type
_entity.pdbx_description
1 polymer ?
#
loop_
_entity_poly.entity_id
_entity_poly.type
_entity_poly.pdbx_seq_one_letter_code
_entity_poly.pdbx_strand_id
1 'polypeptide(L)'
;MSPPLAATCILILALWTPLLRAADFHAGAALRIITPDPLLPVSGGVGIPKPATGKQGDLTARAVAFRNGDTVVGIISLDLLGFPSVLGDRVRAKVPRIPADCILIAATHTHSAPDCYGFPDGKGGHTGDLKYMDFVCTQAAEALDAAFDSLQPAVLKIATAEAQGRIAYNYYAPDLYDRRMSVIQALSPGGEPIVTLVNYAVHPEVLGNDLGLVSPDLVGPLCDRIQTRVGGLALFVNGAQGGMITADNRNLDRPKDPVRGYWTDSRTWDECLRIGHLMGDEALRIIGDAAEQRTPRLACDKLDVRFPVESPLMWQVVVGSPLKYPHNPDHSITARINFITLGDSQILTIPGEALPNIGFYLKRKMRGRNNLLFGLTNDAFGYILTKVDYQSFPRYDYISKTSLGEMTGEILIQSALELVERTPP
;
A
#
# COMPACT_ATOMS: atom_id res chain seq x y z
N MET A 1 -79.89 29.67 -35.05
CA MET A 1 -78.53 30.18 -34.73
C MET A 1 -78.03 29.39 -33.55
N SER A 2 -77.17 28.42 -33.81
CA SER A 2 -76.60 27.57 -32.77
C SER A 2 -75.17 28.12 -32.35
N PRO A 3 -74.77 28.07 -31.08
CA PRO A 3 -73.48 28.59 -30.66
C PRO A 3 -72.37 27.56 -30.94
N PRO A 4 -71.15 28.01 -31.14
CA PRO A 4 -70.03 27.11 -31.40
C PRO A 4 -69.46 26.43 -30.14
N LEU A 5 -69.17 25.16 -30.26
CA LEU A 5 -68.45 24.39 -29.25
C LEU A 5 -66.94 24.82 -29.20
N ALA A 6 -66.51 25.29 -28.04
CA ALA A 6 -65.11 25.55 -27.75
C ALA A 6 -64.45 24.23 -27.37
N ALA A 7 -63.46 23.77 -28.15
CA ALA A 7 -62.64 22.64 -27.82
C ALA A 7 -61.48 23.08 -26.92
N THR A 8 -61.51 22.63 -25.67
CA THR A 8 -60.40 22.86 -24.72
C THR A 8 -59.31 21.79 -24.94
N CYS A 9 -58.16 22.19 -25.56
CA CYS A 9 -56.99 21.36 -25.63
C CYS A 9 -56.27 21.33 -24.27
N ILE A 10 -56.30 20.19 -23.58
CA ILE A 10 -55.51 19.93 -22.37
C ILE A 10 -54.10 19.53 -22.84
N LEU A 11 -53.11 20.42 -22.66
CA LEU A 11 -51.69 20.13 -22.85
C LEU A 11 -51.19 19.34 -21.66
N ILE A 12 -50.93 18.03 -21.82
CA ILE A 12 -50.26 17.19 -20.82
C ILE A 12 -48.77 17.45 -20.96
N LEU A 13 -48.20 18.28 -20.09
CA LEU A 13 -46.77 18.39 -19.89
C LEU A 13 -46.28 17.10 -19.20
N ALA A 14 -45.70 16.19 -19.97
CA ALA A 14 -44.94 15.08 -19.42
C ALA A 14 -43.67 15.64 -18.77
N LEU A 15 -43.63 15.73 -17.44
CA LEU A 15 -42.46 16.00 -16.67
C LEU A 15 -41.49 14.78 -16.84
N TRP A 16 -40.57 14.90 -17.73
CA TRP A 16 -39.41 14.01 -17.78
C TRP A 16 -38.55 14.29 -16.54
N THR A 17 -38.78 13.57 -15.45
CA THR A 17 -37.83 13.45 -14.38
C THR A 17 -36.69 12.60 -14.92
N PRO A 18 -35.44 13.10 -15.00
CA PRO A 18 -34.31 12.24 -15.31
C PRO A 18 -34.24 11.19 -14.19
N LEU A 19 -34.48 9.92 -14.52
CA LEU A 19 -34.10 8.83 -13.65
C LEU A 19 -32.61 9.04 -13.35
N LEU A 20 -32.29 9.50 -12.14
CA LEU A 20 -30.94 9.41 -11.60
C LEU A 20 -30.57 7.92 -11.65
N ARG A 21 -29.82 7.54 -12.69
CA ARG A 21 -29.23 6.20 -12.77
C ARG A 21 -28.43 6.03 -11.48
N ALA A 22 -28.81 5.05 -10.67
CA ALA A 22 -28.09 4.74 -9.46
C ALA A 22 -26.60 4.62 -9.84
N ALA A 23 -25.71 5.22 -9.05
CA ALA A 23 -24.28 5.15 -9.32
C ALA A 23 -23.88 3.67 -9.35
N ASP A 24 -23.42 3.19 -10.50
CA ASP A 24 -22.96 1.79 -10.64
C ASP A 24 -21.70 1.53 -9.81
N PHE A 25 -21.06 2.59 -9.32
CA PHE A 25 -19.85 2.52 -8.49
C PHE A 25 -20.22 2.43 -7.00
N HIS A 26 -19.61 1.45 -6.34
CA HIS A 26 -19.78 1.17 -4.92
C HIS A 26 -18.41 1.08 -4.24
N ALA A 27 -18.38 1.47 -2.98
CA ALA A 27 -17.24 1.29 -2.10
C ALA A 27 -17.69 0.76 -0.74
N GLY A 28 -16.86 -0.06 -0.13
CA GLY A 28 -17.06 -0.53 1.23
C GLY A 28 -15.70 -0.75 1.90
N ALA A 29 -15.63 -0.60 3.21
CA ALA A 29 -14.38 -0.70 3.94
C ALA A 29 -14.59 -1.33 5.32
N ALA A 30 -13.60 -2.08 5.79
CA ALA A 30 -13.59 -2.67 7.11
C ALA A 30 -12.16 -2.88 7.61
N LEU A 31 -12.02 -3.11 8.91
CA LEU A 31 -10.74 -3.46 9.52
C LEU A 31 -10.88 -4.65 10.48
N ARG A 32 -9.75 -5.30 10.73
CA ARG A 32 -9.57 -6.31 11.78
C ARG A 32 -8.27 -6.03 12.52
N ILE A 33 -8.25 -6.36 13.80
CA ILE A 33 -7.02 -6.30 14.62
C ILE A 33 -6.19 -7.55 14.32
N ILE A 34 -4.89 -7.33 14.09
CA ILE A 34 -3.91 -8.40 13.89
C ILE A 34 -2.78 -8.36 14.93
N THR A 35 -2.92 -7.56 16.00
CA THR A 35 -1.99 -7.59 17.13
C THR A 35 -1.99 -8.99 17.75
N PRO A 36 -0.83 -9.66 17.91
CA PRO A 36 -0.79 -10.97 18.56
C PRO A 36 -1.05 -10.86 20.05
N ASP A 37 -1.71 -11.88 20.62
CA ASP A 37 -1.87 -12.07 22.06
C ASP A 37 -1.57 -13.54 22.42
N PRO A 38 -0.49 -13.82 23.17
CA PRO A 38 0.50 -12.87 23.70
C PRO A 38 1.34 -12.18 22.63
N LEU A 39 1.97 -11.04 22.98
CA LEU A 39 2.83 -10.31 22.06
C LEU A 39 4.00 -11.19 21.59
N LEU A 40 4.32 -11.11 20.32
CA LEU A 40 5.43 -11.82 19.67
C LEU A 40 6.63 -10.89 19.45
N PRO A 41 7.85 -11.45 19.28
CA PRO A 41 9.05 -10.67 19.00
C PRO A 41 8.90 -9.78 17.77
N VAL A 42 9.52 -8.59 17.81
CA VAL A 42 9.41 -7.53 16.82
C VAL A 42 10.52 -7.66 15.78
N SER A 43 10.15 -7.72 14.51
CA SER A 43 11.05 -7.77 13.36
C SER A 43 11.15 -6.41 12.66
N GLY A 44 12.37 -6.01 12.31
CA GLY A 44 12.63 -4.77 11.57
C GLY A 44 13.49 -5.00 10.32
N GLY A 45 13.53 -6.25 9.81
CA GLY A 45 14.33 -6.63 8.65
C GLY A 45 14.87 -8.03 8.74
N VAL A 46 15.81 -8.36 7.85
CA VAL A 46 16.53 -9.65 7.87
C VAL A 46 17.40 -9.71 9.13
N GLY A 47 17.09 -10.64 10.04
CA GLY A 47 17.84 -10.80 11.28
C GLY A 47 16.98 -11.38 12.40
N ILE A 48 17.56 -11.43 13.62
CA ILE A 48 16.86 -11.98 14.79
C ILE A 48 15.92 -10.92 15.37
N PRO A 49 14.62 -11.19 15.46
CA PRO A 49 13.65 -10.28 16.07
C PRO A 49 13.99 -9.97 17.53
N LYS A 50 13.61 -8.78 17.97
CA LYS A 50 13.78 -8.34 19.38
C LYS A 50 12.59 -8.80 20.22
N PRO A 51 12.81 -9.25 21.45
CA PRO A 51 11.72 -9.58 22.37
C PRO A 51 10.73 -8.41 22.51
N ALA A 52 9.44 -8.72 22.48
CA ALA A 52 8.43 -7.69 22.74
C ALA A 52 8.50 -7.21 24.19
N THR A 53 8.51 -5.89 24.39
CA THR A 53 8.49 -5.22 25.70
C THR A 53 7.12 -4.61 26.01
N GLY A 54 6.29 -4.43 24.97
CA GLY A 54 4.95 -3.83 25.07
C GLY A 54 4.36 -3.54 23.69
N LYS A 55 3.25 -2.83 23.66
CA LYS A 55 2.65 -2.33 22.42
C LYS A 55 2.38 -0.84 22.49
N GLN A 56 2.38 -0.20 21.31
CA GLN A 56 2.02 1.18 21.12
C GLN A 56 1.09 1.32 19.89
N GLY A 57 -0.22 1.24 20.17
CA GLY A 57 -1.26 1.06 19.16
C GLY A 57 -1.49 -0.42 18.82
N ASP A 58 -2.52 -0.68 18.02
CA ASP A 58 -2.83 -2.02 17.52
C ASP A 58 -2.43 -2.17 16.05
N LEU A 59 -1.83 -3.32 15.71
CA LEU A 59 -1.63 -3.72 14.34
C LEU A 59 -2.98 -4.06 13.71
N THR A 60 -3.19 -3.64 12.48
CA THR A 60 -4.47 -3.81 11.77
C THR A 60 -4.31 -4.43 10.39
N ALA A 61 -5.35 -5.14 9.95
CA ALA A 61 -5.64 -5.44 8.56
C ALA A 61 -6.80 -4.52 8.13
N ARG A 62 -6.54 -3.56 7.27
CA ARG A 62 -7.52 -2.58 6.75
C ARG A 62 -7.83 -2.93 5.31
N ALA A 63 -9.11 -3.04 4.97
CA ALA A 63 -9.52 -3.44 3.64
C ALA A 63 -10.53 -2.47 3.04
N VAL A 64 -10.47 -2.33 1.72
CA VAL A 64 -11.46 -1.64 0.90
C VAL A 64 -11.84 -2.52 -0.27
N ALA A 65 -13.13 -2.55 -0.59
CA ALA A 65 -13.66 -3.14 -1.82
C ALA A 65 -14.26 -2.02 -2.68
N PHE A 66 -13.90 -2.01 -3.97
CA PHE A 66 -14.51 -1.17 -5.00
C PHE A 66 -15.23 -2.05 -6.00
N ARG A 67 -16.43 -1.67 -6.40
CA ARG A 67 -17.21 -2.36 -7.43
C ARG A 67 -17.77 -1.37 -8.44
N ASN A 68 -17.66 -1.72 -9.72
CA ASN A 68 -18.37 -1.04 -10.81
C ASN A 68 -18.90 -2.10 -11.79
N GLY A 69 -20.22 -2.26 -11.85
CA GLY A 69 -20.83 -3.40 -12.56
C GLY A 69 -20.34 -4.72 -12.00
N ASP A 70 -19.81 -5.58 -12.87
CA ASP A 70 -19.29 -6.91 -12.52
C ASP A 70 -17.81 -6.87 -12.07
N THR A 71 -17.13 -5.75 -12.24
CA THR A 71 -15.74 -5.61 -11.83
C THR A 71 -15.65 -5.29 -10.34
N VAL A 72 -14.88 -6.09 -9.61
CA VAL A 72 -14.59 -5.87 -8.18
C VAL A 72 -13.08 -5.89 -7.97
N VAL A 73 -12.58 -4.91 -7.21
CA VAL A 73 -11.19 -4.85 -6.77
C VAL A 73 -11.16 -4.75 -5.25
N GLY A 74 -10.41 -5.62 -4.61
CA GLY A 74 -10.12 -5.60 -3.17
C GLY A 74 -8.70 -5.12 -2.91
N ILE A 75 -8.52 -4.24 -1.94
CA ILE A 75 -7.19 -3.78 -1.48
C ILE A 75 -7.13 -4.00 0.03
N ILE A 76 -6.09 -4.69 0.49
CA ILE A 76 -5.81 -4.93 1.90
C ILE A 76 -4.47 -4.26 2.23
N SER A 77 -4.43 -3.53 3.32
CA SER A 77 -3.21 -2.96 3.91
C SER A 77 -2.99 -3.60 5.28
N LEU A 78 -1.79 -4.15 5.50
CA LEU A 78 -1.40 -4.87 6.70
C LEU A 78 -0.30 -4.12 7.43
N ASP A 79 -0.45 -3.89 8.73
CA ASP A 79 0.59 -3.30 9.58
C ASP A 79 1.67 -4.35 9.89
N LEU A 80 2.45 -4.68 8.87
CA LEU A 80 3.54 -5.64 8.87
C LEU A 80 4.74 -5.09 8.11
N LEU A 81 5.92 -5.68 8.35
CA LEU A 81 7.15 -5.36 7.59
C LEU A 81 7.00 -5.72 6.11
N GLY A 82 6.40 -6.85 5.83
CA GLY A 82 6.11 -7.35 4.49
C GLY A 82 5.17 -8.55 4.57
N PHE A 83 4.57 -8.90 3.44
CA PHE A 83 3.64 -10.02 3.36
C PHE A 83 3.88 -10.85 2.10
N PRO A 84 4.64 -11.96 2.20
CA PRO A 84 5.00 -12.81 1.08
C PRO A 84 3.79 -13.32 0.29
N SER A 85 3.97 -13.48 -1.02
CA SER A 85 2.91 -13.93 -1.95
C SER A 85 2.21 -15.21 -1.52
N VAL A 86 2.93 -16.14 -0.90
CA VAL A 86 2.37 -17.41 -0.35
C VAL A 86 1.27 -17.14 0.69
N LEU A 87 1.49 -16.19 1.59
CA LEU A 87 0.48 -15.80 2.56
C LEU A 87 -0.66 -15.02 1.87
N GLY A 88 -0.32 -14.19 0.90
CA GLY A 88 -1.29 -13.49 0.07
C GLY A 88 -2.23 -14.46 -0.66
N ASP A 89 -1.72 -15.54 -1.20
CA ASP A 89 -2.54 -16.57 -1.87
C ASP A 89 -3.44 -17.33 -0.89
N ARG A 90 -3.00 -17.56 0.36
CA ARG A 90 -3.87 -18.10 1.43
C ARG A 90 -5.04 -17.14 1.74
N VAL A 91 -4.80 -15.83 1.74
CA VAL A 91 -5.88 -14.82 1.91
C VAL A 91 -6.84 -14.88 0.73
N ARG A 92 -6.34 -14.85 -0.51
CA ARG A 92 -7.15 -14.88 -1.74
C ARG A 92 -8.06 -16.11 -1.80
N ALA A 93 -7.53 -17.28 -1.41
CA ALA A 93 -8.31 -18.51 -1.37
C ALA A 93 -9.49 -18.48 -0.39
N LYS A 94 -9.44 -17.61 0.63
CA LYS A 94 -10.50 -17.41 1.63
C LYS A 94 -11.58 -16.41 1.19
N VAL A 95 -11.37 -15.63 0.10
CA VAL A 95 -12.29 -14.59 -0.39
C VAL A 95 -12.74 -14.90 -1.82
N PRO A 96 -13.51 -15.97 -2.06
CA PRO A 96 -13.87 -16.41 -3.42
C PRO A 96 -14.84 -15.46 -4.15
N ARG A 97 -15.42 -14.49 -3.43
CA ARG A 97 -16.37 -13.50 -4.00
C ARG A 97 -15.69 -12.42 -4.84
N ILE A 98 -14.39 -12.25 -4.70
CA ILE A 98 -13.58 -11.32 -5.48
C ILE A 98 -12.59 -12.13 -6.30
N PRO A 99 -12.43 -11.88 -7.60
CA PRO A 99 -11.43 -12.58 -8.39
C PRO A 99 -10.05 -12.45 -7.75
N ALA A 100 -9.35 -13.58 -7.55
CA ALA A 100 -8.06 -13.64 -6.86
C ALA A 100 -7.02 -12.69 -7.48
N ASP A 101 -7.10 -12.48 -8.80
CA ASP A 101 -6.23 -11.57 -9.55
C ASP A 101 -6.53 -10.08 -9.27
N CYS A 102 -7.70 -9.77 -8.68
CA CYS A 102 -8.12 -8.42 -8.34
C CYS A 102 -8.08 -8.15 -6.83
N ILE A 103 -7.42 -9.01 -6.04
CA ILE A 103 -7.14 -8.78 -4.62
C ILE A 103 -5.68 -8.37 -4.46
N LEU A 104 -5.47 -7.10 -4.11
CA LEU A 104 -4.17 -6.52 -3.84
C LEU A 104 -3.91 -6.56 -2.33
N ILE A 105 -2.74 -7.06 -1.93
CA ILE A 105 -2.38 -7.16 -0.51
C ILE A 105 -1.05 -6.45 -0.32
N ALA A 106 -1.08 -5.36 0.43
CA ALA A 106 0.05 -4.48 0.71
C ALA A 106 0.46 -4.57 2.19
N ALA A 107 1.75 -4.45 2.45
CA ALA A 107 2.27 -4.20 3.78
C ALA A 107 2.56 -2.70 3.96
N THR A 108 2.27 -2.14 5.15
CA THR A 108 2.62 -0.76 5.49
C THR A 108 4.12 -0.58 5.66
N HIS A 109 4.83 -1.67 5.88
CA HIS A 109 6.25 -1.72 6.17
C HIS A 109 6.65 -1.21 7.56
N THR A 110 5.77 -1.35 8.56
CA THR A 110 6.18 -1.03 9.92
C THR A 110 7.32 -1.94 10.37
N HIS A 111 8.38 -1.35 10.93
CA HIS A 111 9.51 -2.07 11.53
C HIS A 111 9.25 -2.44 13.00
N SER A 112 7.98 -2.46 13.40
CA SER A 112 7.52 -2.68 14.78
C SER A 112 6.42 -3.76 14.85
N ALA A 113 6.53 -4.81 14.03
CA ALA A 113 5.58 -5.92 13.95
C ALA A 113 6.30 -7.29 13.97
N PRO A 114 5.60 -8.39 14.25
CA PRO A 114 6.18 -9.74 14.14
C PRO A 114 6.59 -10.11 12.72
N ASP A 115 7.57 -11.02 12.63
CA ASP A 115 8.04 -11.55 11.34
C ASP A 115 6.97 -12.38 10.64
N CYS A 116 6.65 -12.02 9.39
CA CYS A 116 5.80 -12.80 8.49
C CYS A 116 6.55 -13.40 7.29
N TYR A 117 7.86 -13.24 7.21
CA TYR A 117 8.68 -13.90 6.18
C TYR A 117 9.12 -15.30 6.58
N GLY A 118 9.28 -15.56 7.88
CA GLY A 118 9.95 -16.75 8.37
C GLY A 118 11.44 -16.72 8.05
N PHE A 119 12.11 -15.61 8.35
CA PHE A 119 13.55 -15.47 8.13
C PHE A 119 14.35 -16.57 8.85
N PRO A 120 15.48 -17.04 8.28
CA PRO A 120 16.36 -17.98 8.95
C PRO A 120 16.87 -17.44 10.30
N ASP A 121 16.85 -18.26 11.35
CA ASP A 121 17.31 -17.89 12.70
C ASP A 121 18.82 -18.12 12.92
N GLY A 122 19.53 -18.58 11.89
CA GLY A 122 20.96 -18.93 11.95
C GLY A 122 21.27 -20.22 12.73
N LYS A 123 20.24 -20.95 13.20
CA LYS A 123 20.38 -22.21 13.97
C LYS A 123 19.66 -23.38 13.28
N GLY A 124 19.26 -23.21 12.02
CA GLY A 124 18.54 -24.21 11.23
C GLY A 124 17.02 -24.15 11.39
N GLY A 125 16.49 -23.16 12.07
CA GLY A 125 15.07 -22.83 12.21
C GLY A 125 14.72 -21.51 11.54
N HIS A 126 13.61 -20.91 11.97
CA HIS A 126 13.09 -19.64 11.47
C HIS A 126 12.56 -18.75 12.60
N THR A 127 12.41 -17.45 12.31
CA THR A 127 11.99 -16.43 13.29
C THR A 127 10.48 -16.18 13.31
N GLY A 128 9.74 -16.63 12.30
CA GLY A 128 8.32 -16.40 12.17
C GLY A 128 7.46 -17.37 13.00
N ASP A 129 6.34 -16.91 13.52
CA ASP A 129 5.30 -17.74 14.15
C ASP A 129 4.24 -18.10 13.11
N LEU A 130 4.19 -19.38 12.71
CA LEU A 130 3.27 -19.85 11.66
C LEU A 130 1.79 -19.74 12.07
N LYS A 131 1.48 -19.87 13.37
CA LYS A 131 0.10 -19.70 13.86
C LYS A 131 -0.35 -18.25 13.76
N TYR A 132 0.55 -17.32 14.07
CA TYR A 132 0.29 -15.90 13.88
C TYR A 132 0.09 -15.55 12.41
N MET A 133 0.92 -16.09 11.52
CA MET A 133 0.77 -15.88 10.08
C MET A 133 -0.59 -16.39 9.56
N ASP A 134 -1.05 -17.57 10.02
CA ASP A 134 -2.37 -18.10 9.66
C ASP A 134 -3.51 -17.26 10.26
N PHE A 135 -3.33 -16.73 11.47
CA PHE A 135 -4.26 -15.78 12.08
C PHE A 135 -4.35 -14.49 11.24
N VAL A 136 -3.22 -13.90 10.85
CA VAL A 136 -3.20 -12.72 9.97
C VAL A 136 -3.91 -13.00 8.65
N CYS A 137 -3.65 -14.14 8.01
CA CYS A 137 -4.34 -14.53 6.77
C CYS A 137 -5.85 -14.59 6.95
N THR A 138 -6.32 -15.08 8.09
CA THR A 138 -7.75 -15.18 8.39
C THR A 138 -8.35 -13.79 8.62
N GLN A 139 -7.70 -12.96 9.44
CA GLN A 139 -8.19 -11.61 9.74
C GLN A 139 -8.16 -10.69 8.50
N ALA A 140 -7.15 -10.83 7.65
CA ALA A 140 -7.07 -10.11 6.37
C ALA A 140 -8.23 -10.48 5.42
N ALA A 141 -8.54 -11.77 5.32
CA ALA A 141 -9.67 -12.25 4.53
C ALA A 141 -11.02 -11.77 5.11
N GLU A 142 -11.22 -11.86 6.41
CA GLU A 142 -12.43 -11.36 7.09
C GLU A 142 -12.60 -9.85 6.96
N ALA A 143 -11.49 -9.09 6.98
CA ALA A 143 -11.54 -7.64 6.72
C ALA A 143 -12.05 -7.35 5.31
N LEU A 144 -11.54 -8.07 4.30
CA LEU A 144 -11.96 -7.85 2.91
C LEU A 144 -13.40 -8.33 2.66
N ASP A 145 -13.81 -9.46 3.23
CA ASP A 145 -15.20 -9.93 3.15
C ASP A 145 -16.17 -8.94 3.79
N ALA A 146 -15.84 -8.40 4.96
CA ALA A 146 -16.64 -7.37 5.62
C ALA A 146 -16.67 -6.05 4.81
N ALA A 147 -15.57 -5.68 4.17
CA ALA A 147 -15.54 -4.54 3.25
C ALA A 147 -16.45 -4.77 2.05
N PHE A 148 -16.47 -5.98 1.48
CA PHE A 148 -17.37 -6.36 0.40
C PHE A 148 -18.84 -6.36 0.85
N ASP A 149 -19.16 -6.85 2.03
CA ASP A 149 -20.51 -6.83 2.60
C ASP A 149 -21.02 -5.41 2.86
N SER A 150 -20.13 -4.46 3.14
CA SER A 150 -20.45 -3.06 3.39
C SER A 150 -20.51 -2.20 2.11
N LEU A 151 -20.42 -2.80 0.91
CA LEU A 151 -20.50 -2.08 -0.36
C LEU A 151 -21.79 -1.25 -0.45
N GLN A 152 -21.65 0.05 -0.67
CA GLN A 152 -22.72 1.00 -0.85
C GLN A 152 -22.42 1.95 -2.01
N PRO A 153 -23.44 2.59 -2.64
CA PRO A 153 -23.25 3.57 -3.68
C PRO A 153 -22.23 4.63 -3.25
N ALA A 154 -21.31 4.97 -4.15
CA ALA A 154 -20.23 5.89 -3.84
C ALA A 154 -19.89 6.83 -5.00
N VAL A 155 -19.30 7.97 -4.65
CA VAL A 155 -18.59 8.88 -5.55
C VAL A 155 -17.11 8.86 -5.17
N LEU A 156 -16.25 9.05 -6.16
CA LEU A 156 -14.82 8.95 -5.99
C LEU A 156 -14.17 10.33 -6.10
N LYS A 157 -13.22 10.63 -5.22
CA LYS A 157 -12.30 11.75 -5.33
C LYS A 157 -10.87 11.20 -5.36
N ILE A 158 -10.03 11.74 -6.23
CA ILE A 158 -8.61 11.37 -6.30
C ILE A 158 -7.79 12.63 -6.54
N ALA A 159 -6.71 12.76 -5.79
CA ALA A 159 -5.76 13.86 -5.98
C ALA A 159 -4.33 13.42 -5.67
N THR A 160 -3.39 14.07 -6.31
CA THR A 160 -1.95 13.91 -6.08
C THR A 160 -1.30 15.29 -6.02
N ALA A 161 -0.59 15.55 -4.93
CA ALA A 161 0.21 16.78 -4.78
C ALA A 161 1.42 16.53 -3.89
N GLU A 162 2.38 17.45 -3.88
CA GLU A 162 3.49 17.38 -2.94
C GLU A 162 2.99 17.60 -1.52
N ALA A 163 3.35 16.66 -0.63
CA ALA A 163 3.15 16.78 0.80
C ALA A 163 4.16 17.75 1.39
N GLN A 164 3.70 18.59 2.30
CA GLN A 164 4.50 19.64 2.94
C GLN A 164 4.99 19.19 4.32
N GLY A 165 6.10 19.77 4.75
CA GLY A 165 6.68 19.56 6.07
C GLY A 165 7.64 18.38 6.16
N ARG A 166 8.07 18.09 7.39
CA ARG A 166 9.07 17.06 7.68
C ARG A 166 8.40 15.70 7.87
N ILE A 167 8.20 14.99 6.76
CA ILE A 167 7.57 13.66 6.75
C ILE A 167 8.62 12.57 6.52
N ALA A 168 9.37 12.69 5.43
CA ALA A 168 10.34 11.70 5.02
C ALA A 168 11.60 12.35 4.42
N TYR A 169 12.67 11.60 4.30
CA TYR A 169 13.86 11.96 3.55
C TYR A 169 14.56 10.68 3.04
N ASN A 170 15.39 10.81 2.02
CA ASN A 170 16.22 9.70 1.58
C ASN A 170 17.52 9.69 2.40
N TYR A 171 17.78 8.59 3.10
CA TYR A 171 18.96 8.42 3.93
C TYR A 171 20.28 8.56 3.14
N TYR A 172 20.31 8.09 1.88
CA TYR A 172 21.49 8.17 1.03
C TYR A 172 21.63 9.50 0.30
N ALA A 173 20.52 10.09 -0.12
CA ALA A 173 20.45 11.34 -0.89
C ALA A 173 19.20 12.13 -0.46
N PRO A 174 19.28 13.00 0.56
CA PRO A 174 18.13 13.55 1.30
C PRO A 174 16.96 14.07 0.47
N ASP A 175 17.23 14.64 -0.70
CA ASP A 175 16.21 15.23 -1.58
C ASP A 175 15.74 14.30 -2.70
N LEU A 176 16.36 13.12 -2.86
CA LEU A 176 16.04 12.18 -3.93
C LEU A 176 14.94 11.20 -3.47
N TYR A 177 13.69 11.64 -3.42
CA TYR A 177 12.52 10.80 -3.20
C TYR A 177 11.26 11.48 -3.72
N ASP A 178 10.20 10.70 -3.93
CA ASP A 178 8.93 11.23 -4.43
C ASP A 178 8.10 11.85 -3.30
N ARG A 179 8.09 13.17 -3.23
CA ARG A 179 7.33 13.93 -2.24
C ARG A 179 5.82 13.97 -2.51
N ARG A 180 5.39 13.44 -3.65
CA ARG A 180 3.95 13.44 -4.01
C ARG A 180 3.21 12.39 -3.19
N MET A 181 2.22 12.86 -2.46
CA MET A 181 1.22 12.04 -1.79
C MET A 181 0.00 11.96 -2.69
N SER A 182 -0.48 10.74 -2.92
CA SER A 182 -1.74 10.50 -3.63
C SER A 182 -2.80 10.05 -2.64
N VAL A 183 -4.01 10.58 -2.80
CA VAL A 183 -5.14 10.26 -1.94
C VAL A 183 -6.32 9.83 -2.79
N ILE A 184 -6.92 8.70 -2.43
CA ILE A 184 -8.17 8.19 -2.99
C ILE A 184 -9.21 8.24 -1.89
N GLN A 185 -10.33 8.92 -2.12
CA GLN A 185 -11.43 8.99 -1.16
C GLN A 185 -12.73 8.57 -1.84
N ALA A 186 -13.41 7.59 -1.27
CA ALA A 186 -14.78 7.28 -1.65
C ALA A 186 -15.75 7.87 -0.62
N LEU A 187 -16.76 8.56 -1.13
CA LEU A 187 -17.81 9.20 -0.34
C LEU A 187 -19.15 8.57 -0.68
N SER A 188 -20.07 8.52 0.27
CA SER A 188 -21.48 8.28 -0.05
C SER A 188 -22.03 9.36 -0.99
N PRO A 189 -23.12 9.16 -1.69
CA PRO A 189 -23.77 10.21 -2.48
C PRO A 189 -24.18 11.45 -1.64
N GLY A 190 -24.29 11.29 -0.33
CA GLY A 190 -24.54 12.38 0.63
C GLY A 190 -23.29 13.14 1.08
N GLY A 191 -22.09 12.71 0.65
CA GLY A 191 -20.83 13.35 0.97
C GLY A 191 -20.11 12.78 2.20
N GLU A 192 -20.64 11.74 2.84
CA GLU A 192 -20.02 11.11 4.01
C GLU A 192 -18.87 10.20 3.58
N PRO A 193 -17.66 10.32 4.15
CA PRO A 193 -16.53 9.45 3.81
C PRO A 193 -16.80 7.98 4.18
N ILE A 194 -16.59 7.10 3.20
CA ILE A 194 -16.59 5.64 3.38
C ILE A 194 -15.16 5.19 3.67
N VAL A 195 -14.23 5.65 2.84
CA VAL A 195 -12.81 5.28 2.96
C VAL A 195 -11.92 6.37 2.39
N THR A 196 -10.76 6.57 3.04
CA THR A 196 -9.67 7.41 2.56
C THR A 196 -8.40 6.58 2.50
N LEU A 197 -7.85 6.32 1.30
CA LEU A 197 -6.59 5.63 1.08
C LEU A 197 -5.50 6.66 0.80
N VAL A 198 -4.41 6.57 1.54
CA VAL A 198 -3.21 7.41 1.37
C VAL A 198 -2.08 6.57 0.80
N ASN A 199 -1.47 7.03 -0.30
CA ASN A 199 -0.28 6.43 -0.90
C ASN A 199 0.88 7.40 -0.85
N TYR A 200 1.95 7.01 -0.17
CA TYR A 200 3.15 7.82 0.00
C TYR A 200 4.38 6.93 0.20
N ALA A 201 5.55 7.38 -0.24
CA ALA A 201 6.81 6.64 -0.10
C ALA A 201 7.47 7.01 1.23
N VAL A 202 7.42 6.09 2.22
CA VAL A 202 8.11 6.26 3.51
C VAL A 202 8.24 4.93 4.24
N HIS A 203 9.36 4.71 4.95
CA HIS A 203 9.49 3.62 5.91
C HIS A 203 8.85 4.04 7.24
N PRO A 204 7.83 3.34 7.75
CA PRO A 204 7.32 3.50 9.11
C PRO A 204 8.28 2.80 10.10
N GLU A 205 9.35 3.50 10.46
CA GLU A 205 10.42 2.97 11.31
C GLU A 205 10.88 3.97 12.39
N VAL A 206 9.98 4.91 12.76
CA VAL A 206 10.29 5.88 13.83
C VAL A 206 10.67 5.16 15.12
N LEU A 207 9.89 4.17 15.55
CA LEU A 207 10.19 3.33 16.71
C LEU A 207 11.25 2.28 16.35
N GLY A 208 11.12 1.65 15.20
CA GLY A 208 11.95 0.52 14.79
C GLY A 208 11.78 -0.69 15.72
N ASN A 209 12.55 -1.76 15.47
CA ASN A 209 12.45 -2.97 16.27
C ASN A 209 13.29 -2.94 17.57
N ASP A 210 14.25 -2.03 17.69
CA ASP A 210 15.18 -1.99 18.83
C ASP A 210 14.49 -1.71 20.17
N LEU A 211 13.35 -1.02 20.13
CA LEU A 211 12.56 -0.73 21.33
C LEU A 211 11.72 -1.94 21.81
N GLY A 212 11.55 -2.95 20.96
CA GLY A 212 10.69 -4.10 21.26
C GLY A 212 9.20 -3.74 21.41
N LEU A 213 8.77 -2.63 20.83
CA LEU A 213 7.37 -2.21 20.87
C LEU A 213 6.63 -2.71 19.63
N VAL A 214 5.55 -3.45 19.80
CA VAL A 214 4.61 -3.78 18.73
C VAL A 214 3.79 -2.55 18.40
N SER A 215 3.82 -2.08 17.14
CA SER A 215 3.18 -0.81 16.75
C SER A 215 2.96 -0.70 15.24
N PRO A 216 1.87 -0.03 14.79
CA PRO A 216 1.73 0.40 13.39
C PRO A 216 2.64 1.59 13.05
N ASP A 217 3.47 2.05 14.00
CA ASP A 217 4.34 3.23 13.85
C ASP A 217 3.51 4.47 13.44
N LEU A 218 4.03 5.34 12.58
CA LEU A 218 3.38 6.57 12.11
C LEU A 218 2.06 6.32 11.33
N VAL A 219 1.83 5.10 10.84
CA VAL A 219 0.63 4.75 10.06
C VAL A 219 -0.62 4.73 10.92
N GLY A 220 -0.53 4.24 12.17
CA GLY A 220 -1.65 4.32 13.12
C GLY A 220 -2.14 5.74 13.33
N PRO A 221 -1.29 6.66 13.81
CA PRO A 221 -1.61 8.08 13.95
C PRO A 221 -2.11 8.78 12.67
N LEU A 222 -1.57 8.43 11.51
CA LEU A 222 -2.06 8.90 10.21
C LEU A 222 -3.54 8.53 10.01
N CYS A 223 -3.86 7.25 10.17
CA CYS A 223 -5.23 6.75 10.00
C CYS A 223 -6.19 7.36 11.02
N ASP A 224 -5.79 7.41 12.28
CA ASP A 224 -6.59 7.98 13.36
C ASP A 224 -6.87 9.48 13.15
N ARG A 225 -5.87 10.21 12.63
CA ARG A 225 -6.02 11.63 12.31
C ARG A 225 -7.09 11.85 11.25
N ILE A 226 -7.07 11.10 10.15
CA ILE A 226 -8.06 11.21 9.09
C ILE A 226 -9.44 10.82 9.62
N GLN A 227 -9.56 9.67 10.28
CA GLN A 227 -10.84 9.16 10.80
C GLN A 227 -11.48 10.11 11.81
N THR A 228 -10.68 10.72 12.67
CA THR A 228 -11.16 11.70 13.65
C THR A 228 -11.64 13.00 12.99
N ARG A 229 -10.98 13.42 11.90
CA ARG A 229 -11.29 14.69 11.24
C ARG A 229 -12.50 14.63 10.31
N VAL A 230 -12.65 13.54 9.57
CA VAL A 230 -13.65 13.45 8.49
C VAL A 230 -14.53 12.20 8.54
N GLY A 231 -14.21 11.23 9.40
CA GLY A 231 -14.92 9.96 9.48
C GLY A 231 -14.47 8.96 8.39
N GLY A 232 -15.23 7.88 8.26
CA GLY A 232 -14.90 6.76 7.38
C GLY A 232 -13.69 5.96 7.86
N LEU A 233 -13.27 4.95 7.09
CA LEU A 233 -12.04 4.21 7.36
C LEU A 233 -10.86 4.87 6.63
N ALA A 234 -9.70 4.96 7.27
CA ALA A 234 -8.47 5.33 6.60
C ALA A 234 -7.55 4.12 6.45
N LEU A 235 -6.78 4.05 5.36
CA LEU A 235 -5.72 3.06 5.16
C LEU A 235 -4.53 3.68 4.42
N PHE A 236 -3.35 3.11 4.62
CA PHE A 236 -2.11 3.55 4.01
C PHE A 236 -1.53 2.44 3.15
N VAL A 237 -1.04 2.79 1.97
CA VAL A 237 -0.26 1.90 1.11
C VAL A 237 1.05 2.60 0.74
N ASN A 238 2.15 1.90 0.91
CA ASN A 238 3.46 2.46 0.62
C ASN A 238 3.67 2.73 -0.87
N GLY A 239 4.61 3.62 -1.19
CA GLY A 239 5.02 3.93 -2.55
C GLY A 239 6.33 3.24 -2.95
N ALA A 240 7.12 3.89 -3.81
CA ALA A 240 8.48 3.48 -4.15
C ALA A 240 9.44 4.00 -3.07
N GLN A 241 9.50 3.32 -1.92
CA GLN A 241 10.26 3.73 -0.74
C GLN A 241 11.65 3.10 -0.65
N GLY A 242 12.02 2.22 -1.60
CA GLY A 242 13.33 1.57 -1.63
C GLY A 242 14.48 2.59 -1.64
N GLY A 243 15.69 2.14 -1.27
CA GLY A 243 16.82 3.03 -1.11
C GLY A 243 16.73 3.92 0.14
N MET A 244 16.04 3.42 1.18
CA MET A 244 15.94 4.03 2.50
C MET A 244 15.25 5.41 2.50
N ILE A 245 14.04 5.46 1.96
CA ILE A 245 13.16 6.63 2.18
C ILE A 245 12.56 6.49 3.57
N THR A 246 13.21 7.04 4.55
CA THR A 246 12.86 6.89 5.97
C THR A 246 12.04 8.07 6.49
N ALA A 247 11.36 7.87 7.62
CA ALA A 247 10.66 8.92 8.33
C ALA A 247 11.63 10.04 8.75
N ASP A 248 11.23 11.31 8.61
CA ASP A 248 12.07 12.44 9.04
C ASP A 248 11.91 12.75 10.54
N ASN A 249 12.39 11.81 11.35
CA ASN A 249 12.49 11.93 12.81
C ASN A 249 13.89 12.38 13.26
N ARG A 250 14.69 12.97 12.35
CA ARG A 250 16.03 13.49 12.67
C ARG A 250 15.97 14.52 13.78
N ASN A 251 16.82 14.39 14.79
CA ASN A 251 17.04 15.40 15.79
C ASN A 251 17.95 16.50 15.23
N LEU A 252 17.35 17.56 14.70
CA LEU A 252 18.09 18.67 14.08
C LEU A 252 18.70 19.64 15.11
N ASP A 253 18.30 19.56 16.38
CA ASP A 253 18.86 20.37 17.48
C ASP A 253 20.25 19.85 17.92
N ARG A 254 20.62 18.64 17.49
CA ARG A 254 21.93 18.06 17.73
C ARG A 254 22.81 18.19 16.49
N PRO A 255 24.14 18.41 16.67
CA PRO A 255 25.03 18.42 15.54
C PRO A 255 25.00 17.10 14.80
N LYS A 256 25.14 17.16 13.48
CA LYS A 256 25.34 15.97 12.65
C LYS A 256 26.58 15.20 13.14
N ASP A 257 26.46 13.88 13.25
CA ASP A 257 27.58 13.02 13.62
C ASP A 257 28.73 13.20 12.62
N PRO A 258 29.92 13.69 13.05
CA PRO A 258 31.00 14.00 12.13
C PRO A 258 31.64 12.75 11.50
N VAL A 259 31.52 11.59 12.16
CA VAL A 259 32.09 10.31 11.68
C VAL A 259 31.11 9.59 10.75
N ARG A 260 29.85 9.48 11.17
CA ARG A 260 28.81 8.78 10.41
C ARG A 260 28.20 9.65 9.32
N GLY A 261 28.27 10.96 9.45
CA GLY A 261 27.74 11.90 8.46
C GLY A 261 26.23 12.07 8.45
N TYR A 262 25.50 11.62 9.49
CA TYR A 262 24.04 11.78 9.62
C TYR A 262 23.63 12.22 11.02
N TRP A 263 22.37 12.65 11.19
CA TRP A 263 21.78 13.03 12.47
C TRP A 263 21.37 11.79 13.26
N THR A 264 21.26 11.95 14.60
CA THR A 264 20.58 10.95 15.43
C THR A 264 19.06 11.05 15.21
N ASP A 265 18.39 9.92 15.25
CA ASP A 265 16.94 9.84 15.16
C ASP A 265 16.28 9.99 16.52
N SER A 266 15.16 10.70 16.57
CA SER A 266 14.27 10.74 17.73
C SER A 266 13.28 9.59 17.63
N ARG A 267 13.58 8.47 18.32
CA ARG A 267 12.77 7.25 18.30
C ARG A 267 11.76 7.28 19.43
N THR A 268 10.69 8.07 19.26
CA THR A 268 9.64 8.25 20.28
C THR A 268 8.25 8.16 19.66
N TRP A 269 7.26 7.82 20.49
CA TRP A 269 5.87 7.84 20.08
C TRP A 269 5.40 9.23 19.70
N ASP A 270 5.89 10.27 20.35
CA ASP A 270 5.55 11.66 20.02
C ASP A 270 5.98 12.02 18.58
N GLU A 271 7.11 11.47 18.10
CA GLU A 271 7.51 11.62 16.70
C GLU A 271 6.61 10.84 15.74
N CYS A 272 6.15 9.63 16.12
CA CYS A 272 5.13 8.91 15.36
C CYS A 272 3.84 9.73 15.24
N LEU A 273 3.38 10.31 16.35
CA LEU A 273 2.20 11.19 16.37
C LEU A 273 2.41 12.43 15.50
N ARG A 274 3.57 13.09 15.61
CA ARG A 274 3.88 14.29 14.83
C ARG A 274 3.84 14.00 13.33
N ILE A 275 4.55 12.95 12.88
CA ILE A 275 4.65 12.62 11.46
C ILE A 275 3.31 12.10 10.94
N GLY A 276 2.69 11.17 11.66
CA GLY A 276 1.40 10.59 11.25
C GLY A 276 0.29 11.64 11.17
N HIS A 277 0.19 12.55 12.16
CA HIS A 277 -0.78 13.63 12.13
C HIS A 277 -0.52 14.60 10.97
N LEU A 278 0.76 14.94 10.72
CA LEU A 278 1.13 15.79 9.59
C LEU A 278 0.73 15.14 8.25
N MET A 279 1.00 13.83 8.09
CA MET A 279 0.58 13.09 6.89
C MET A 279 -0.95 13.08 6.74
N GLY A 280 -1.69 12.90 7.84
CA GLY A 280 -3.16 12.94 7.82
C GLY A 280 -3.70 14.30 7.42
N ASP A 281 -3.16 15.39 7.97
CA ASP A 281 -3.56 16.76 7.62
C ASP A 281 -3.21 17.08 6.15
N GLU A 282 -2.05 16.63 5.66
CA GLU A 282 -1.64 16.80 4.25
C GLU A 282 -2.53 15.98 3.30
N ALA A 283 -2.89 14.76 3.66
CA ALA A 283 -3.82 13.96 2.88
C ALA A 283 -5.19 14.66 2.75
N LEU A 284 -5.72 15.21 3.83
CA LEU A 284 -6.98 15.96 3.82
C LEU A 284 -6.87 17.26 3.03
N ARG A 285 -5.74 17.98 3.12
CA ARG A 285 -5.47 19.17 2.30
C ARG A 285 -5.46 18.80 0.81
N ILE A 286 -4.77 17.73 0.43
CA ILE A 286 -4.61 17.31 -0.97
C ILE A 286 -5.95 16.89 -1.57
N ILE A 287 -6.80 16.16 -0.82
CA ILE A 287 -8.07 15.66 -1.35
C ILE A 287 -9.20 16.70 -1.28
N GLY A 288 -9.03 17.76 -0.50
CA GLY A 288 -10.09 18.73 -0.22
C GLY A 288 -10.79 19.26 -1.47
N ASP A 289 -10.01 19.80 -2.40
CA ASP A 289 -10.51 20.45 -3.62
C ASP A 289 -10.63 19.50 -4.82
N ALA A 290 -10.44 18.19 -4.63
CA ALA A 290 -10.55 17.23 -5.72
C ALA A 290 -11.98 17.12 -6.23
N ALA A 291 -12.14 17.09 -7.56
CA ALA A 291 -13.44 16.94 -8.19
C ALA A 291 -14.03 15.53 -7.95
N GLU A 292 -15.35 15.47 -7.77
CA GLU A 292 -16.08 14.22 -7.66
C GLU A 292 -16.20 13.51 -9.01
N GLN A 293 -15.91 12.22 -9.02
CA GLN A 293 -16.11 11.33 -10.16
C GLN A 293 -17.31 10.43 -9.85
N ARG A 294 -18.44 10.67 -10.50
CA ARG A 294 -19.71 9.96 -10.23
C ARG A 294 -19.85 8.65 -10.98
N THR A 295 -19.13 8.50 -12.07
CA THR A 295 -19.10 7.29 -12.91
C THR A 295 -17.64 6.86 -13.17
N PRO A 296 -16.87 6.58 -12.11
CA PRO A 296 -15.46 6.23 -12.28
C PRO A 296 -15.32 4.87 -12.98
N ARG A 297 -14.35 4.75 -13.88
CA ARG A 297 -13.96 3.45 -14.45
C ARG A 297 -13.35 2.59 -13.34
N LEU A 298 -13.54 1.27 -13.45
CA LEU A 298 -12.82 0.28 -12.63
C LEU A 298 -12.38 -0.86 -13.53
N ALA A 299 -11.09 -1.10 -13.60
CA ALA A 299 -10.50 -2.22 -14.32
C ALA A 299 -9.29 -2.76 -13.57
N CYS A 300 -9.05 -4.05 -13.69
CA CYS A 300 -7.92 -4.74 -13.06
C CYS A 300 -7.27 -5.64 -14.10
N ASP A 301 -5.98 -5.43 -14.34
CA ASP A 301 -5.15 -6.29 -15.15
C ASP A 301 -3.96 -6.80 -14.33
N LYS A 302 -3.33 -7.90 -14.76
CA LYS A 302 -2.19 -8.48 -14.07
C LYS A 302 -1.15 -9.03 -15.04
N LEU A 303 0.06 -9.17 -14.54
CA LEU A 303 1.13 -9.92 -15.19
C LEU A 303 1.90 -10.71 -14.12
N ASP A 304 2.15 -11.99 -14.39
CA ASP A 304 3.03 -12.81 -13.57
C ASP A 304 4.46 -12.68 -14.13
N VAL A 305 5.35 -12.12 -13.34
CA VAL A 305 6.71 -11.73 -13.74
C VAL A 305 7.73 -12.64 -13.10
N ARG A 306 8.65 -13.15 -13.91
CA ARG A 306 9.72 -14.03 -13.46
C ARG A 306 10.97 -13.23 -13.13
N PHE A 307 11.49 -13.41 -11.92
CA PHE A 307 12.69 -12.75 -11.42
C PHE A 307 13.75 -13.78 -11.07
N PRO A 308 14.93 -13.76 -11.73
CA PRO A 308 16.09 -14.54 -11.29
C PRO A 308 16.51 -14.14 -9.86
N VAL A 309 16.94 -15.10 -9.05
CA VAL A 309 17.44 -14.86 -7.69
C VAL A 309 18.94 -15.13 -7.68
N GLU A 310 19.73 -14.08 -7.88
CA GLU A 310 21.19 -14.12 -7.92
C GLU A 310 21.82 -13.93 -6.54
N SER A 311 21.12 -13.23 -5.63
CA SER A 311 21.58 -13.01 -4.25
C SER A 311 21.54 -14.31 -3.46
N PRO A 312 22.71 -14.77 -2.91
CA PRO A 312 22.74 -15.96 -2.07
C PRO A 312 21.89 -15.82 -0.80
N LEU A 313 21.82 -14.60 -0.23
CA LEU A 313 21.01 -14.31 0.95
C LEU A 313 19.52 -14.46 0.64
N MET A 314 19.07 -13.85 -0.47
CA MET A 314 17.65 -13.92 -0.85
C MET A 314 17.25 -15.34 -1.28
N TRP A 315 18.16 -16.07 -1.93
CA TRP A 315 17.93 -17.48 -2.25
C TRP A 315 17.76 -18.32 -0.98
N GLN A 316 18.59 -18.10 0.05
CA GLN A 316 18.41 -18.76 1.34
C GLN A 316 17.06 -18.45 2.00
N VAL A 317 16.60 -17.19 1.90
CA VAL A 317 15.25 -16.81 2.39
C VAL A 317 14.17 -17.58 1.62
N VAL A 318 14.27 -17.67 0.30
CA VAL A 318 13.29 -18.39 -0.54
C VAL A 318 13.22 -19.89 -0.19
N VAL A 319 14.39 -20.58 -0.23
CA VAL A 319 14.42 -22.04 -0.06
C VAL A 319 14.33 -22.49 1.40
N GLY A 320 14.81 -21.66 2.34
CA GLY A 320 14.79 -21.92 3.78
C GLY A 320 13.50 -21.48 4.48
N SER A 321 12.60 -20.76 3.79
CA SER A 321 11.36 -20.30 4.39
C SER A 321 10.43 -21.45 4.77
N PRO A 322 9.89 -21.48 6.00
CA PRO A 322 8.91 -22.47 6.42
C PRO A 322 7.60 -22.36 5.65
N LEU A 323 7.39 -21.26 4.91
CA LEU A 323 6.23 -21.02 4.06
C LEU A 323 6.24 -21.82 2.77
N LYS A 324 7.36 -22.50 2.45
CA LYS A 324 7.55 -23.24 1.18
C LYS A 324 7.35 -22.29 -0.02
N TYR A 325 8.09 -21.22 -0.03
CA TYR A 325 7.98 -20.19 -1.07
C TYR A 325 8.15 -20.80 -2.46
N PRO A 326 7.20 -20.63 -3.39
CA PRO A 326 7.29 -21.21 -4.72
C PRO A 326 8.48 -20.63 -5.48
N HIS A 327 9.29 -21.51 -6.05
CA HIS A 327 10.43 -21.13 -6.88
C HIS A 327 10.59 -22.09 -8.06
N ASN A 328 11.27 -21.62 -9.08
CA ASN A 328 11.51 -22.39 -10.29
C ASN A 328 12.87 -23.12 -10.23
N PRO A 329 13.05 -24.24 -10.99
CA PRO A 329 14.30 -24.98 -10.99
C PRO A 329 15.54 -24.20 -11.45
N ASP A 330 15.35 -23.09 -12.15
CA ASP A 330 16.41 -22.20 -12.65
C ASP A 330 16.74 -21.05 -11.69
N HIS A 331 16.49 -21.24 -10.40
CA HIS A 331 16.75 -20.23 -9.36
C HIS A 331 16.01 -18.91 -9.61
N SER A 332 14.74 -18.97 -10.03
CA SER A 332 13.90 -17.78 -10.15
C SER A 332 12.62 -17.92 -9.31
N ILE A 333 12.00 -16.79 -8.98
CA ILE A 333 10.67 -16.70 -8.42
C ILE A 333 9.71 -16.05 -9.41
N THR A 334 8.42 -16.26 -9.21
CA THR A 334 7.38 -15.58 -9.98
C THR A 334 6.55 -14.72 -9.04
N ALA A 335 6.49 -13.41 -9.33
CA ALA A 335 5.70 -12.45 -8.57
C ALA A 335 4.64 -11.81 -9.46
N ARG A 336 3.47 -11.52 -8.87
CA ARG A 336 2.37 -10.85 -9.55
C ARG A 336 2.51 -9.35 -9.45
N ILE A 337 2.38 -8.65 -10.58
CA ILE A 337 2.15 -7.22 -10.63
C ILE A 337 0.75 -6.95 -11.19
N ASN A 338 0.06 -5.97 -10.63
CA ASN A 338 -1.25 -5.54 -11.09
C ASN A 338 -1.22 -4.12 -11.63
N PHE A 339 -2.14 -3.86 -12.55
CA PHE A 339 -2.42 -2.53 -13.06
C PHE A 339 -3.91 -2.25 -12.96
N ILE A 340 -4.27 -1.27 -12.13
CA ILE A 340 -5.65 -0.93 -11.84
C ILE A 340 -5.97 0.42 -12.46
N THR A 341 -7.07 0.52 -13.19
CA THR A 341 -7.71 1.80 -13.51
C THR A 341 -8.81 2.04 -12.49
N LEU A 342 -8.74 3.15 -11.77
CA LEU A 342 -9.76 3.59 -10.83
C LEU A 342 -10.07 5.07 -11.06
N GLY A 343 -11.24 5.36 -11.65
CA GLY A 343 -11.57 6.70 -12.11
C GLY A 343 -10.56 7.24 -13.12
N ASP A 344 -10.02 8.42 -12.87
CA ASP A 344 -8.98 9.08 -13.67
C ASP A 344 -7.54 8.71 -13.23
N SER A 345 -7.42 7.71 -12.35
CA SER A 345 -6.11 7.26 -11.87
C SER A 345 -5.69 5.91 -12.43
N GLN A 346 -4.38 5.68 -12.42
CA GLN A 346 -3.75 4.40 -12.67
C GLN A 346 -2.89 4.01 -11.47
N ILE A 347 -3.00 2.76 -11.05
CA ILE A 347 -2.29 2.18 -9.91
C ILE A 347 -1.50 0.98 -10.41
N LEU A 348 -0.18 0.97 -10.18
CA LEU A 348 0.71 -0.14 -10.48
C LEU A 348 1.24 -0.73 -9.17
N THR A 349 1.15 -2.04 -8.99
CA THR A 349 1.73 -2.71 -7.82
C THR A 349 3.19 -3.09 -8.05
N ILE A 350 3.99 -3.03 -6.99
CA ILE A 350 5.40 -3.39 -6.96
C ILE A 350 5.60 -4.42 -5.84
N PRO A 351 6.13 -5.63 -6.15
CA PRO A 351 6.24 -6.72 -5.18
C PRO A 351 7.49 -6.61 -4.29
N GLY A 352 7.91 -5.42 -3.96
CA GLY A 352 9.09 -5.12 -3.14
C GLY A 352 9.30 -3.62 -2.97
N GLU A 353 10.54 -3.22 -2.71
CA GLU A 353 10.95 -1.86 -2.39
C GLU A 353 11.71 -1.22 -3.55
N ALA A 354 11.00 -0.66 -4.53
CA ALA A 354 11.64 0.01 -5.66
C ALA A 354 12.30 1.33 -5.25
N LEU A 355 13.51 1.57 -5.78
CA LEU A 355 14.20 2.84 -5.59
C LEU A 355 13.43 4.00 -6.26
N PRO A 356 13.59 5.25 -5.78
CA PRO A 356 12.85 6.41 -6.27
C PRO A 356 12.94 6.63 -7.78
N ASN A 357 14.10 6.39 -8.38
CA ASN A 357 14.29 6.56 -9.83
C ASN A 357 13.38 5.67 -10.67
N ILE A 358 13.16 4.42 -10.22
CA ILE A 358 12.20 3.50 -10.84
C ILE A 358 10.79 4.09 -10.68
N GLY A 359 10.45 4.56 -9.48
CA GLY A 359 9.16 5.17 -9.19
C GLY A 359 8.85 6.39 -10.06
N PHE A 360 9.79 7.32 -10.20
CA PHE A 360 9.65 8.48 -11.08
C PHE A 360 9.48 8.07 -12.53
N TYR A 361 10.27 7.11 -13.01
CA TYR A 361 10.19 6.66 -14.38
C TYR A 361 8.84 6.02 -14.70
N LEU A 362 8.36 5.10 -13.87
CA LEU A 362 7.09 4.41 -14.06
C LEU A 362 5.90 5.39 -14.01
N LYS A 363 5.81 6.25 -13.00
CA LYS A 363 4.75 7.26 -12.89
C LYS A 363 4.70 8.19 -14.12
N ARG A 364 5.84 8.51 -14.73
CA ARG A 364 5.92 9.34 -15.93
C ARG A 364 5.44 8.61 -17.19
N LYS A 365 5.50 7.27 -17.21
CA LYS A 365 5.05 6.45 -18.35
C LYS A 365 3.57 6.07 -18.25
N MET A 366 3.01 6.04 -17.06
CA MET A 366 1.58 5.82 -16.86
C MET A 366 0.77 7.01 -17.42
N ARG A 367 -0.48 6.74 -17.81
CA ARG A 367 -1.32 7.66 -18.60
C ARG A 367 -2.49 8.25 -17.80
N GLY A 368 -2.64 7.88 -16.53
CA GLY A 368 -3.66 8.44 -15.65
C GLY A 368 -3.34 9.91 -15.30
N ARG A 369 -4.35 10.65 -14.93
CA ARG A 369 -4.19 11.98 -14.34
C ARG A 369 -3.45 11.89 -13.00
N ASN A 370 -3.80 10.85 -12.21
CA ASN A 370 -3.16 10.51 -10.96
C ASN A 370 -2.51 9.13 -11.12
N ASN A 371 -1.19 9.03 -11.00
CA ASN A 371 -0.44 7.80 -11.16
C ASN A 371 0.14 7.36 -9.82
N LEU A 372 -0.30 6.23 -9.31
CA LEU A 372 0.07 5.68 -8.00
C LEU A 372 0.94 4.44 -8.17
N LEU A 373 1.88 4.26 -7.26
CA LEU A 373 2.64 3.01 -7.13
C LEU A 373 2.34 2.42 -5.76
N PHE A 374 1.89 1.18 -5.72
CA PHE A 374 1.69 0.42 -4.50
C PHE A 374 2.89 -0.48 -4.29
N GLY A 375 3.85 -0.02 -3.47
CA GLY A 375 5.02 -0.79 -3.04
C GLY A 375 4.64 -1.88 -2.07
N LEU A 376 5.51 -2.89 -1.91
CA LEU A 376 5.30 -4.04 -1.02
C LEU A 376 3.91 -4.66 -1.17
N THR A 377 3.45 -4.73 -2.40
CA THR A 377 2.10 -5.19 -2.73
C THR A 377 2.14 -6.47 -3.56
N ASN A 378 1.42 -7.49 -3.12
CA ASN A 378 1.32 -8.85 -3.64
C ASN A 378 2.56 -9.73 -3.39
N ASP A 379 3.65 -9.16 -2.97
CA ASP A 379 4.85 -9.79 -2.45
C ASP A 379 5.74 -8.73 -1.75
N ALA A 380 6.83 -9.18 -1.13
CA ALA A 380 7.74 -8.32 -0.40
C ALA A 380 9.18 -8.88 -0.45
N PHE A 381 9.74 -9.06 -1.65
CA PHE A 381 11.02 -9.73 -1.84
C PHE A 381 12.26 -8.82 -1.73
N GLY A 382 12.15 -7.70 -1.03
CA GLY A 382 13.28 -6.80 -0.73
C GLY A 382 13.45 -5.69 -1.76
N TYR A 383 14.66 -5.15 -1.86
CA TYR A 383 14.95 -3.97 -2.66
C TYR A 383 14.98 -4.25 -4.16
N ILE A 384 14.47 -3.29 -4.93
CA ILE A 384 14.47 -3.32 -6.39
C ILE A 384 15.28 -2.14 -6.89
N LEU A 385 16.50 -2.45 -7.34
CA LEU A 385 17.45 -1.49 -7.91
C LEU A 385 17.49 -1.63 -9.43
N THR A 386 17.84 -0.53 -10.12
CA THR A 386 18.29 -0.64 -11.52
C THR A 386 19.70 -1.25 -11.57
N LYS A 387 20.08 -1.80 -12.71
CA LYS A 387 21.43 -2.34 -12.91
C LYS A 387 22.53 -1.30 -12.71
N VAL A 388 22.22 0.00 -12.91
CA VAL A 388 23.21 1.08 -12.70
C VAL A 388 23.34 1.47 -11.24
N ASP A 389 22.35 1.16 -10.40
CA ASP A 389 22.42 1.38 -8.95
C ASP A 389 23.01 0.18 -8.21
N TYR A 390 22.86 -1.03 -8.77
CA TYR A 390 23.28 -2.28 -8.14
C TYR A 390 24.79 -2.31 -7.89
N GLN A 391 25.20 -2.46 -6.61
CA GLN A 391 26.59 -2.46 -6.15
C GLN A 391 27.44 -1.23 -6.55
N SER A 392 26.82 -0.12 -6.97
CA SER A 392 27.53 1.06 -7.46
C SER A 392 28.25 1.85 -6.36
N PHE A 393 27.78 1.76 -5.10
CA PHE A 393 28.34 2.50 -3.98
C PHE A 393 28.49 1.59 -2.75
N PRO A 394 29.52 1.77 -1.92
CA PRO A 394 29.65 1.03 -0.66
C PRO A 394 28.40 1.15 0.24
N ARG A 395 27.71 2.29 0.23
CA ARG A 395 26.47 2.49 0.98
C ARG A 395 25.30 1.63 0.48
N TYR A 396 25.36 1.18 -0.78
CA TYR A 396 24.33 0.31 -1.39
C TYR A 396 24.57 -1.18 -1.15
N ASP A 397 25.62 -1.54 -0.39
CA ASP A 397 25.92 -2.95 -0.10
C ASP A 397 24.73 -3.70 0.52
N TYR A 398 24.08 -3.09 1.52
CA TYR A 398 22.91 -3.69 2.16
C TYR A 398 21.74 -3.89 1.18
N ILE A 399 21.32 -2.83 0.47
CA ILE A 399 20.17 -2.90 -0.42
C ILE A 399 20.44 -3.77 -1.66
N SER A 400 21.71 -3.87 -2.11
CA SER A 400 22.10 -4.78 -3.18
C SER A 400 22.07 -6.25 -2.73
N LYS A 401 22.55 -6.57 -1.52
CA LYS A 401 22.52 -7.91 -0.94
C LYS A 401 21.09 -8.42 -0.68
N THR A 402 20.18 -7.52 -0.35
CA THR A 402 18.75 -7.80 -0.09
C THR A 402 17.86 -7.55 -1.31
N SER A 403 18.45 -7.37 -2.49
CA SER A 403 17.78 -7.44 -3.80
C SER A 403 17.86 -8.86 -4.36
N LEU A 404 16.98 -9.22 -5.29
CA LEU A 404 17.04 -10.53 -5.97
C LEU A 404 18.27 -10.63 -6.88
N GLY A 405 18.67 -9.54 -7.54
CA GLY A 405 19.83 -9.51 -8.44
C GLY A 405 19.92 -8.21 -9.25
N GLU A 406 20.97 -8.11 -10.06
CA GLU A 406 21.30 -6.92 -10.85
C GLU A 406 20.14 -6.48 -11.77
N MET A 407 19.46 -7.42 -12.42
CA MET A 407 18.45 -7.13 -13.42
C MET A 407 17.04 -6.97 -12.86
N THR A 408 16.87 -7.00 -11.54
CA THR A 408 15.53 -6.97 -10.91
C THR A 408 14.72 -5.72 -11.30
N GLY A 409 15.36 -4.55 -11.32
CA GLY A 409 14.71 -3.29 -11.68
C GLY A 409 14.34 -3.22 -13.16
N GLU A 410 15.21 -3.66 -14.05
CA GLU A 410 14.96 -3.70 -15.50
C GLU A 410 13.80 -4.61 -15.85
N ILE A 411 13.75 -5.80 -15.24
CA ILE A 411 12.65 -6.76 -15.43
C ILE A 411 11.33 -6.15 -14.95
N LEU A 412 11.31 -5.55 -13.76
CA LEU A 412 10.12 -4.86 -13.25
C LEU A 412 9.67 -3.75 -14.19
N ILE A 413 10.60 -2.87 -14.61
CA ILE A 413 10.30 -1.74 -15.50
C ILE A 413 9.72 -2.24 -16.83
N GLN A 414 10.35 -3.21 -17.48
CA GLN A 414 9.87 -3.75 -18.74
C GLN A 414 8.47 -4.35 -18.62
N SER A 415 8.24 -5.16 -17.59
CA SER A 415 6.94 -5.79 -17.34
C SER A 415 5.85 -4.78 -16.99
N ALA A 416 6.19 -3.75 -16.23
CA ALA A 416 5.27 -2.66 -15.91
C ALA A 416 4.88 -1.85 -17.17
N LEU A 417 5.83 -1.57 -18.05
CA LEU A 417 5.55 -0.86 -19.31
C LEU A 417 4.65 -1.69 -20.23
N GLU A 418 4.81 -3.02 -20.27
CA GLU A 418 3.91 -3.91 -21.00
C GLU A 418 2.46 -3.77 -20.50
N LEU A 419 2.25 -3.76 -19.17
CA LEU A 419 0.93 -3.53 -18.58
C LEU A 419 0.36 -2.16 -18.94
N VAL A 420 1.19 -1.10 -18.87
CA VAL A 420 0.77 0.27 -19.25
C VAL A 420 0.36 0.35 -20.71
N GLU A 421 1.08 -0.32 -21.62
CA GLU A 421 0.83 -0.26 -23.06
C GLU A 421 -0.46 -0.97 -23.44
N ARG A 422 -0.74 -2.13 -22.87
CA ARG A 422 -1.94 -2.93 -23.18
C ARG A 422 -3.21 -2.45 -22.48
N THR A 423 -3.10 -1.64 -21.43
CA THR A 423 -4.26 -1.10 -20.74
C THR A 423 -4.71 0.21 -21.39
N PRO A 424 -5.97 0.34 -21.85
CA PRO A 424 -6.48 1.60 -22.38
C PRO A 424 -6.41 2.74 -21.36
N PRO A 425 -6.15 3.98 -21.81
CA PRO A 425 -6.13 5.16 -20.93
C PRO A 425 -7.48 5.47 -20.29
#